data_62d21546fd3ffc081d10d2f01e3bd4e4
#
_entry.id   62d21546fd3ffc081d10d2f01e3bd4e4
#
_cell.length_a   1.000
_cell.length_b   1.000
_cell.length_c   1.000
_cell.angle_alpha   90.00
_cell.angle_beta   90.00
_cell.angle_gamma   90.00
#
_symmetry.space_group_name_H-M   'P 1'
#
loop_
_entity.id
_entity.type
_entity.pdbx_description
1 polymer ?
#
loop_
_entity_poly.entity_id
_entity_poly.type
_entity_poly.pdbx_seq_one_letter_code
_entity_poly.pdbx_strand_id
1 'polypeptide(L)'
;MFHQFDWIAQAAYLVVAGLIILALFLAYIIGVIIEFVRYYGYTLSEKNEQLHIRYGLLNVKTINVATRRIQAVVEKQSFIRRFIGYTSVYFIITSDAKQTEGSTTASGDIMILPFVKRQKAYRMIEQLVPSIAFEKVETGLPFGGIRRHAQIGMGMLLIAGIISTYFWSWWYLALALIACLLVLINSIITVRYSGFKTDRTTLTVKKSQLMRTRYFYAKKDKLLGFDKSQNWFMKRVGLSNFAFSAAKGLGSMDIGLRFIDNEAAEQLKQWYVEEDDDA
;
A
#
# COMPACT_ATOMS: atom_id res chain seq x y z
N MET A 1 5.88 54.02 15.80
CA MET A 1 4.90 53.26 16.63
C MET A 1 4.52 51.89 16.00
N PHE A 2 4.62 51.70 14.68
CA PHE A 2 4.27 50.44 13.99
C PHE A 2 5.32 49.34 14.14
N HIS A 3 6.60 49.62 14.32
CA HIS A 3 7.66 48.63 14.48
C HIS A 3 7.62 47.79 15.79
N GLN A 4 6.93 48.26 16.81
CA GLN A 4 6.79 47.49 18.06
C GLN A 4 5.73 46.41 17.96
N PHE A 5 4.79 46.51 17.04
CA PHE A 5 3.77 45.45 16.82
C PHE A 5 4.29 44.30 15.97
N ASP A 6 5.22 44.53 15.06
CA ASP A 6 5.77 43.49 14.18
C ASP A 6 6.56 42.43 14.94
N TRP A 7 7.36 42.84 15.95
CA TRP A 7 8.12 41.85 16.72
C TRP A 7 7.22 41.04 17.69
N ILE A 8 6.15 41.62 18.22
CA ILE A 8 5.16 40.93 19.03
C ILE A 8 4.41 39.90 18.19
N ALA A 9 4.00 40.25 16.98
CA ALA A 9 3.38 39.34 16.03
C ALA A 9 4.32 38.20 15.65
N GLN A 10 5.59 38.47 15.33
CA GLN A 10 6.60 37.45 15.04
C GLN A 10 6.84 36.53 16.24
N ALA A 11 6.95 37.07 17.44
CA ALA A 11 7.08 36.27 18.66
C ALA A 11 5.85 35.37 18.88
N ALA A 12 4.64 35.89 18.66
CA ALA A 12 3.41 35.11 18.74
C ALA A 12 3.37 33.95 17.74
N TYR A 13 3.81 34.18 16.47
CA TYR A 13 3.91 33.11 15.47
C TYR A 13 4.91 32.03 15.87
N LEU A 14 6.07 32.39 16.43
CA LEU A 14 7.06 31.44 16.90
C LEU A 14 6.55 30.62 18.10
N VAL A 15 5.83 31.24 19.03
CA VAL A 15 5.21 30.54 20.17
C VAL A 15 4.13 29.57 19.67
N VAL A 16 3.26 30.01 18.78
CA VAL A 16 2.21 29.15 18.19
C VAL A 16 2.84 27.99 17.41
N ALA A 17 3.86 28.25 16.60
CA ALA A 17 4.60 27.21 15.88
C ALA A 17 5.26 26.21 16.84
N GLY A 18 5.88 26.70 17.93
CA GLY A 18 6.45 25.86 18.98
C GLY A 18 5.42 24.97 19.67
N LEU A 19 4.26 25.54 20.00
CA LEU A 19 3.14 24.77 20.58
C LEU A 19 2.60 23.70 19.63
N ILE A 20 2.49 24.00 18.33
CA ILE A 20 2.07 23.03 17.32
C ILE A 20 3.10 21.89 17.23
N ILE A 21 4.40 22.20 17.18
CA ILE A 21 5.46 21.19 17.13
C ILE A 21 5.43 20.32 18.39
N LEU A 22 5.27 20.92 19.57
CA LEU A 22 5.16 20.18 20.82
C LEU A 22 3.93 19.28 20.84
N ALA A 23 2.78 19.77 20.39
CA ALA A 23 1.54 18.99 20.32
C ALA A 23 1.70 17.79 19.34
N LEU A 24 2.33 17.99 18.18
CA LEU A 24 2.63 16.93 17.24
C LEU A 24 3.60 15.90 17.82
N PHE A 25 4.61 16.35 18.56
CA PHE A 25 5.56 15.47 19.23
C PHE A 25 4.89 14.61 20.32
N LEU A 26 4.05 15.22 21.15
CA LEU A 26 3.26 14.49 22.16
C LEU A 26 2.29 13.50 21.50
N ALA A 27 1.59 13.89 20.45
CA ALA A 27 0.71 13.01 19.69
C ALA A 27 1.47 11.81 19.09
N TYR A 28 2.70 12.04 18.62
CA TYR A 28 3.57 10.97 18.13
C TYR A 28 3.95 9.98 19.25
N ILE A 29 4.36 10.48 20.42
CA ILE A 29 4.70 9.63 21.58
C ILE A 29 3.49 8.79 22.00
N ILE A 30 2.32 9.43 22.13
CA ILE A 30 1.07 8.73 22.48
C ILE A 30 0.78 7.63 21.43
N GLY A 31 0.93 7.94 20.14
CA GLY A 31 0.77 6.96 19.07
C GLY A 31 1.71 5.76 19.19
N VAL A 32 2.98 5.99 19.54
CA VAL A 32 3.97 4.92 19.77
C VAL A 32 3.58 4.06 20.97
N ILE A 33 3.13 4.67 22.07
CA ILE A 33 2.69 3.96 23.28
C ILE A 33 1.46 3.09 22.95
N ILE A 34 0.47 3.63 22.24
CA ILE A 34 -0.72 2.89 21.82
C ILE A 34 -0.34 1.68 20.97
N GLU A 35 0.56 1.84 20.00
CA GLU A 35 1.03 0.71 19.17
C GLU A 35 1.80 -0.31 19.99
N PHE A 36 2.64 0.11 20.94
CA PHE A 36 3.35 -0.78 21.85
C PHE A 36 2.39 -1.61 22.71
N VAL A 37 1.37 -0.98 23.32
CA VAL A 37 0.33 -1.65 24.12
C VAL A 37 -0.48 -2.61 23.25
N ARG A 38 -0.80 -2.21 22.02
CA ARG A 38 -1.58 -3.02 21.06
C ARG A 38 -0.87 -4.30 20.68
N TYR A 39 0.43 -4.25 20.41
CA TYR A 39 1.20 -5.40 19.93
C TYR A 39 2.09 -6.04 21.00
N TYR A 40 1.85 -5.72 22.26
CA TYR A 40 2.60 -6.30 23.37
C TYR A 40 2.41 -7.81 23.43
N GLY A 41 3.50 -8.56 23.74
CA GLY A 41 3.46 -9.99 23.85
C GLY A 41 3.07 -10.71 22.57
N TYR A 42 3.39 -10.14 21.41
CA TYR A 42 3.06 -10.74 20.11
C TYR A 42 3.68 -12.13 19.97
N THR A 43 2.84 -13.14 19.79
CA THR A 43 3.25 -14.53 19.54
C THR A 43 2.56 -15.05 18.29
N LEU A 44 3.33 -15.73 17.44
CA LEU A 44 2.86 -16.42 16.26
C LEU A 44 3.33 -17.87 16.34
N SER A 45 2.41 -18.81 16.29
CA SER A 45 2.70 -20.23 16.25
C SER A 45 1.84 -20.92 15.21
N GLU A 46 2.35 -21.98 14.62
CA GLU A 46 1.63 -22.87 13.73
C GLU A 46 1.44 -24.21 14.41
N LYS A 47 0.21 -24.71 14.38
CA LYS A 47 -0.14 -26.04 14.88
C LYS A 47 -1.29 -26.62 14.06
N ASN A 48 -1.14 -27.83 13.53
CA ASN A 48 -2.17 -28.51 12.76
C ASN A 48 -2.75 -27.70 11.59
N GLU A 49 -1.88 -27.10 10.77
CA GLU A 49 -2.26 -26.23 9.64
C GLU A 49 -3.11 -25.01 10.05
N GLN A 50 -3.02 -24.61 11.31
CA GLN A 50 -3.65 -23.40 11.83
C GLN A 50 -2.60 -22.46 12.39
N LEU A 51 -2.69 -21.21 12.01
CA LEU A 51 -1.90 -20.13 12.56
C LEU A 51 -2.61 -19.56 13.79
N HIS A 52 -1.92 -19.59 14.93
CA HIS A 52 -2.37 -19.02 16.18
C HIS A 52 -1.60 -17.72 16.42
N ILE A 53 -2.31 -16.60 16.43
CA ILE A 53 -1.76 -15.26 16.62
C ILE A 53 -2.33 -14.71 17.93
N ARG A 54 -1.47 -14.32 18.85
CA ARG A 54 -1.88 -13.70 20.11
C ARG A 54 -1.09 -12.43 20.33
N TYR A 55 -1.78 -11.33 20.67
CA TYR A 55 -1.16 -10.03 20.98
C TYR A 55 -2.06 -9.15 21.83
N GLY A 56 -1.47 -8.16 22.49
CA GLY A 56 -2.14 -7.14 23.28
C GLY A 56 -1.82 -7.21 24.76
N LEU A 57 -1.69 -6.05 25.38
CA LEU A 57 -1.43 -5.91 26.82
C LEU A 57 -2.73 -5.81 27.63
N LEU A 58 -3.57 -4.84 27.31
CA LEU A 58 -4.83 -4.60 28.02
C LEU A 58 -5.98 -5.44 27.48
N ASN A 59 -6.04 -5.59 26.18
CA ASN A 59 -7.03 -6.42 25.49
C ASN A 59 -6.29 -7.45 24.64
N VAL A 60 -6.18 -8.67 25.16
CA VAL A 60 -5.50 -9.77 24.48
C VAL A 60 -6.40 -10.31 23.38
N LYS A 61 -5.95 -10.17 22.13
CA LYS A 61 -6.59 -10.75 20.97
C LYS A 61 -5.92 -12.07 20.60
N THR A 62 -6.73 -13.09 20.39
CA THR A 62 -6.29 -14.37 19.85
C THR A 62 -7.02 -14.63 18.55
N ILE A 63 -6.28 -14.86 17.47
CA ILE A 63 -6.80 -15.09 16.13
C ILE A 63 -6.28 -16.44 15.66
N ASN A 64 -7.19 -17.32 15.25
CA ASN A 64 -6.87 -18.61 14.68
C ASN A 64 -7.26 -18.61 13.20
N VAL A 65 -6.33 -18.95 12.34
CA VAL A 65 -6.51 -18.93 10.87
C VAL A 65 -6.03 -20.23 10.27
N ALA A 66 -6.88 -20.94 9.58
CA ALA A 66 -6.45 -22.09 8.79
C ALA A 66 -5.62 -21.61 7.58
N THR A 67 -4.45 -22.21 7.34
CA THR A 67 -3.52 -21.85 6.26
C THR A 67 -4.18 -21.91 4.88
N ARG A 68 -5.11 -22.85 4.67
CA ARG A 68 -5.89 -22.99 3.42
C ARG A 68 -6.77 -21.78 3.08
N ARG A 69 -7.10 -20.92 4.06
CA ARG A 69 -7.90 -19.70 3.87
C ARG A 69 -7.07 -18.51 3.38
N ILE A 70 -5.75 -18.64 3.36
CA ILE A 70 -4.86 -17.57 2.90
C ILE A 70 -4.99 -17.45 1.38
N GLN A 71 -5.40 -16.27 0.92
CA GLN A 71 -5.59 -15.97 -0.49
C GLN A 71 -4.38 -15.25 -1.07
N ALA A 72 -3.79 -14.35 -0.30
CA ALA A 72 -2.60 -13.60 -0.69
C ALA A 72 -1.80 -13.16 0.54
N VAL A 73 -0.52 -12.91 0.34
CA VAL A 73 0.36 -12.25 1.29
C VAL A 73 0.60 -10.82 0.84
N VAL A 74 0.44 -9.87 1.74
CA VAL A 74 0.65 -8.45 1.45
C VAL A 74 1.73 -7.89 2.36
N GLU A 75 2.85 -7.51 1.78
CA GLU A 75 3.90 -6.76 2.45
C GLU A 75 3.62 -5.27 2.33
N LYS A 76 3.63 -4.54 3.44
CA LYS A 76 3.41 -3.10 3.48
C LYS A 76 4.62 -2.41 4.11
N GLN A 77 5.19 -1.45 3.38
CA GLN A 77 6.29 -0.61 3.86
C GLN A 77 5.90 0.86 3.75
N SER A 78 5.99 1.61 4.85
CA SER A 78 5.98 3.08 4.80
C SER A 78 7.35 3.60 4.37
N PHE A 79 7.43 4.88 4.01
CA PHE A 79 8.68 5.53 3.61
C PHE A 79 9.82 5.30 4.64
N ILE A 80 9.55 5.54 5.91
CA ILE A 80 10.53 5.36 7.00
C ILE A 80 10.93 3.89 7.14
N ARG A 81 9.95 2.97 7.15
CA ARG A 81 10.21 1.51 7.26
C ARG A 81 11.06 0.99 6.11
N ARG A 82 10.84 1.53 4.91
CA ARG A 82 11.64 1.18 3.73
C ARG A 82 13.09 1.60 3.88
N PHE A 83 13.34 2.80 4.44
CA PHE A 83 14.69 3.31 4.65
C PHE A 83 15.47 2.49 5.67
N ILE A 84 14.84 2.05 6.76
CA ILE A 84 15.47 1.23 7.81
C ILE A 84 15.38 -0.29 7.54
N GLY A 85 14.83 -0.72 6.39
CA GLY A 85 14.75 -2.12 5.98
C GLY A 85 13.71 -2.96 6.74
N TYR A 86 12.69 -2.33 7.34
CA TYR A 86 11.61 -3.01 8.05
C TYR A 86 10.34 -3.10 7.23
N THR A 87 9.52 -4.10 7.53
CA THR A 87 8.25 -4.34 6.85
C THR A 87 7.17 -4.82 7.82
N SER A 88 5.92 -4.70 7.41
CA SER A 88 4.77 -5.35 8.03
C SER A 88 4.14 -6.31 7.04
N VAL A 89 3.79 -7.51 7.48
CA VAL A 89 3.19 -8.52 6.63
C VAL A 89 1.78 -8.85 7.10
N TYR A 90 0.89 -8.93 6.12
CA TYR A 90 -0.52 -9.24 6.29
C TYR A 90 -0.88 -10.46 5.46
N PHE A 91 -1.71 -11.33 5.99
CA PHE A 91 -2.39 -12.34 5.22
C PHE A 91 -3.79 -11.85 4.86
N ILE A 92 -4.15 -12.05 3.61
CA ILE A 92 -5.49 -11.85 3.10
C ILE A 92 -6.20 -13.18 3.20
N ILE A 93 -7.33 -13.20 3.90
CA ILE A 93 -8.12 -14.41 4.12
C ILE A 93 -9.56 -14.22 3.68
N THR A 94 -10.22 -15.31 3.36
CA THR A 94 -11.68 -15.35 3.22
C THR A 94 -12.34 -15.45 4.59
N SER A 95 -13.47 -14.79 4.80
CA SER A 95 -14.32 -14.94 5.98
C SER A 95 -15.50 -15.85 5.66
N ASP A 96 -15.89 -16.71 6.62
CA ASP A 96 -17.17 -17.38 6.54
C ASP A 96 -18.29 -16.42 6.97
N ALA A 97 -19.43 -16.47 6.31
CA ALA A 97 -20.60 -15.62 6.60
C ALA A 97 -21.14 -15.75 8.05
N LYS A 98 -20.65 -16.72 8.83
CA LYS A 98 -21.04 -16.96 10.23
C LYS A 98 -20.18 -16.22 11.27
N GLN A 99 -19.15 -15.44 10.83
CA GLN A 99 -18.34 -14.68 11.79
C GLN A 99 -19.01 -13.35 12.10
N THR A 100 -19.34 -13.15 13.37
CA THR A 100 -20.01 -11.99 13.93
C THR A 100 -19.36 -10.66 13.49
N GLU A 101 -20.17 -9.70 13.09
CA GLU A 101 -19.78 -8.31 12.86
C GLU A 101 -18.97 -7.79 14.05
N GLY A 102 -17.78 -7.26 13.78
CA GLY A 102 -16.87 -6.71 14.81
C GLY A 102 -15.58 -7.50 15.04
N SER A 103 -15.41 -8.71 14.48
CA SER A 103 -14.13 -9.42 14.53
C SER A 103 -13.14 -8.84 13.52
N THR A 104 -11.87 -8.79 13.92
CA THR A 104 -10.75 -8.33 13.05
C THR A 104 -10.63 -9.19 11.77
N THR A 105 -11.22 -10.38 11.77
CA THR A 105 -11.29 -11.34 10.66
C THR A 105 -12.33 -10.94 9.60
N ALA A 106 -13.34 -10.14 9.94
CA ALA A 106 -14.37 -9.71 8.98
C ALA A 106 -13.77 -8.82 7.85
N SER A 107 -12.72 -8.05 8.15
CA SER A 107 -12.03 -7.21 7.14
C SER A 107 -11.15 -8.01 6.16
N GLY A 108 -10.88 -9.27 6.44
CA GLY A 108 -10.02 -10.12 5.63
C GLY A 108 -8.53 -9.80 5.65
N ASP A 109 -8.09 -8.75 6.34
CA ASP A 109 -6.69 -8.36 6.53
C ASP A 109 -6.22 -8.78 7.93
N ILE A 110 -5.36 -9.78 8.03
CA ILE A 110 -4.75 -10.18 9.31
C ILE A 110 -3.27 -9.82 9.31
N MET A 111 -2.87 -9.00 10.28
CA MET A 111 -1.46 -8.66 10.46
C MET A 111 -0.74 -9.83 11.11
N ILE A 112 0.23 -10.42 10.38
CA ILE A 112 1.03 -11.57 10.84
C ILE A 112 2.36 -11.12 11.42
N LEU A 113 2.98 -10.12 10.86
CA LEU A 113 4.24 -9.57 11.33
C LEU A 113 4.13 -8.04 11.37
N PRO A 114 3.98 -7.43 12.56
CA PRO A 114 3.74 -6.01 12.67
C PRO A 114 4.97 -5.16 12.34
N PHE A 115 6.16 -5.61 12.75
CA PHE A 115 7.40 -4.88 12.57
C PHE A 115 8.60 -5.83 12.59
N VAL A 116 9.15 -6.14 11.42
CA VAL A 116 10.23 -7.13 11.28
C VAL A 116 11.19 -6.72 10.16
N LYS A 117 12.46 -7.08 10.26
CA LYS A 117 13.42 -6.92 9.15
C LYS A 117 12.97 -7.76 7.96
N ARG A 118 12.99 -7.17 6.76
CA ARG A 118 12.45 -7.77 5.53
C ARG A 118 12.98 -9.19 5.26
N GLN A 119 14.28 -9.40 5.37
CA GLN A 119 14.90 -10.73 5.17
C GLN A 119 14.40 -11.78 6.17
N LYS A 120 14.18 -11.36 7.44
CA LYS A 120 13.65 -12.27 8.46
C LYS A 120 12.17 -12.59 8.20
N ALA A 121 11.40 -11.57 7.74
CA ALA A 121 10.00 -11.76 7.34
C ALA A 121 9.86 -12.86 6.29
N TYR A 122 10.64 -12.80 5.23
CA TYR A 122 10.58 -13.77 4.14
C TYR A 122 10.84 -15.19 4.61
N ARG A 123 11.92 -15.43 5.36
CA ARG A 123 12.23 -16.75 5.93
C ARG A 123 11.10 -17.30 6.81
N MET A 124 10.48 -16.43 7.62
CA MET A 124 9.36 -16.84 8.48
C MET A 124 8.11 -17.19 7.67
N ILE A 125 7.82 -16.43 6.60
CA ILE A 125 6.63 -16.66 5.78
C ILE A 125 6.81 -17.89 4.88
N GLU A 126 8.02 -18.12 4.33
CA GLU A 126 8.34 -19.35 3.59
C GLU A 126 8.12 -20.60 4.43
N GLN A 127 8.38 -20.54 5.74
CA GLN A 127 8.07 -21.63 6.66
C GLN A 127 6.57 -21.83 6.89
N LEU A 128 5.81 -20.72 6.97
CA LEU A 128 4.38 -20.74 7.25
C LEU A 128 3.53 -21.03 5.99
N VAL A 129 4.00 -20.60 4.83
CA VAL A 129 3.32 -20.77 3.54
C VAL A 129 4.37 -21.12 2.48
N PRO A 130 4.87 -22.37 2.46
CA PRO A 130 5.94 -22.81 1.57
C PRO A 130 5.63 -22.63 0.07
N SER A 131 4.37 -22.49 -0.23
CA SER A 131 3.85 -22.38 -1.60
C SER A 131 3.93 -20.98 -2.21
N ILE A 132 4.45 -19.98 -1.48
CA ILE A 132 4.62 -18.61 -1.99
C ILE A 132 6.12 -18.31 -2.09
N ALA A 133 6.61 -18.16 -3.32
CA ALA A 133 7.98 -17.73 -3.57
C ALA A 133 8.10 -16.21 -3.47
N PHE A 134 9.09 -15.74 -2.70
CA PHE A 134 9.39 -14.30 -2.60
C PHE A 134 10.44 -13.91 -3.63
N GLU A 135 10.02 -13.80 -4.86
CA GLU A 135 10.91 -13.41 -5.94
C GLU A 135 11.08 -11.90 -6.06
N LYS A 136 12.25 -11.51 -6.58
CA LYS A 136 12.55 -10.11 -6.87
C LYS A 136 11.76 -9.69 -8.11
N VAL A 137 10.88 -8.69 -7.95
CA VAL A 137 10.09 -8.14 -9.04
C VAL A 137 10.95 -7.23 -9.90
N GLU A 138 10.91 -7.41 -11.19
CA GLU A 138 11.43 -6.44 -12.15
C GLU A 138 10.59 -5.17 -12.09
N THR A 139 11.25 -4.04 -11.94
CA THR A 139 10.58 -2.75 -11.77
C THR A 139 10.81 -1.88 -13.00
N GLY A 140 9.80 -1.10 -13.33
CA GLY A 140 9.80 -0.17 -14.45
C GLY A 140 8.56 -0.37 -15.30
N LEU A 141 7.65 0.60 -15.21
CA LEU A 141 6.49 0.70 -16.09
C LEU A 141 6.83 1.66 -17.25
N PRO A 142 6.07 1.65 -18.34
CA PRO A 142 6.30 2.54 -19.47
C PRO A 142 6.32 4.02 -19.05
N PHE A 143 7.29 4.77 -19.56
CA PHE A 143 7.44 6.21 -19.23
C PHE A 143 6.19 7.03 -19.57
N GLY A 144 5.40 6.63 -20.58
CA GLY A 144 4.11 7.25 -20.90
C GLY A 144 3.12 7.27 -19.72
N GLY A 145 3.28 6.35 -18.77
CA GLY A 145 2.51 6.29 -17.54
C GLY A 145 2.75 7.46 -16.60
N ILE A 146 3.96 8.07 -16.56
CA ILE A 146 4.28 9.22 -15.69
C ILE A 146 3.33 10.38 -15.96
N ARG A 147 3.22 10.77 -17.24
CA ARG A 147 2.33 11.86 -17.64
C ARG A 147 0.88 11.57 -17.28
N ARG A 148 0.43 10.34 -17.49
CA ARG A 148 -0.96 9.94 -17.20
C ARG A 148 -1.27 9.90 -15.71
N HIS A 149 -0.32 9.44 -14.89
CA HIS A 149 -0.46 9.48 -13.43
C HIS A 149 -0.51 10.90 -12.88
N ALA A 150 0.31 11.82 -13.44
CA ALA A 150 0.43 13.18 -12.95
C ALA A 150 -0.69 14.10 -13.46
N GLN A 151 -1.12 13.92 -14.71
CA GLN A 151 -1.92 14.89 -15.48
C GLN A 151 -3.19 15.35 -14.76
N ILE A 152 -3.99 14.43 -14.23
CA ILE A 152 -5.27 14.78 -13.58
C ILE A 152 -5.01 15.51 -12.25
N GLY A 153 -4.11 14.96 -11.42
CA GLY A 153 -3.80 15.57 -10.12
C GLY A 153 -3.18 16.95 -10.25
N MET A 154 -2.23 17.13 -11.16
CA MET A 154 -1.61 18.43 -11.42
C MET A 154 -2.62 19.44 -11.99
N GLY A 155 -3.47 19.02 -12.93
CA GLY A 155 -4.50 19.89 -13.50
C GLY A 155 -5.45 20.45 -12.45
N MET A 156 -5.97 19.58 -11.58
CA MET A 156 -6.85 19.97 -10.47
C MET A 156 -6.15 20.94 -9.49
N LEU A 157 -4.90 20.65 -9.14
CA LEU A 157 -4.14 21.48 -8.21
C LEU A 157 -3.82 22.87 -8.81
N LEU A 158 -3.48 22.94 -10.10
CA LEU A 158 -3.23 24.21 -10.79
C LEU A 158 -4.50 25.06 -10.88
N ILE A 159 -5.64 24.46 -11.25
CA ILE A 159 -6.93 25.16 -11.28
C ILE A 159 -7.28 25.69 -9.90
N ALA A 160 -7.19 24.87 -8.87
CA ALA A 160 -7.45 25.29 -7.49
C ALA A 160 -6.49 26.39 -7.03
N GLY A 161 -5.21 26.29 -7.37
CA GLY A 161 -4.19 27.30 -7.07
C GLY A 161 -4.49 28.65 -7.74
N ILE A 162 -4.85 28.65 -9.02
CA ILE A 162 -5.22 29.87 -9.77
C ILE A 162 -6.46 30.53 -9.15
N ILE A 163 -7.50 29.76 -8.86
CA ILE A 163 -8.72 30.26 -8.23
C ILE A 163 -8.40 30.86 -6.85
N SER A 164 -7.64 30.16 -6.01
CA SER A 164 -7.28 30.64 -4.67
C SER A 164 -6.40 31.90 -4.73
N THR A 165 -5.53 32.01 -5.73
CA THR A 165 -4.72 33.21 -5.97
C THR A 165 -5.59 34.43 -6.29
N TYR A 166 -6.64 34.24 -7.08
CA TYR A 166 -7.57 35.31 -7.44
C TYR A 166 -8.35 35.85 -6.23
N PHE A 167 -8.80 34.96 -5.32
CA PHE A 167 -9.64 35.34 -4.18
C PHE A 167 -8.85 35.77 -2.93
N TRP A 168 -7.62 35.26 -2.73
CA TRP A 168 -6.88 35.48 -1.47
C TRP A 168 -5.50 36.10 -1.68
N SER A 169 -4.52 35.31 -2.19
CA SER A 169 -3.13 35.79 -2.27
C SER A 169 -2.28 34.96 -3.23
N TRP A 170 -1.25 35.54 -3.81
CA TRP A 170 -0.31 34.89 -4.72
C TRP A 170 0.46 33.72 -4.10
N TRP A 171 0.59 33.63 -2.79
CA TRP A 171 1.21 32.52 -2.10
C TRP A 171 0.52 31.16 -2.36
N TYR A 172 -0.79 31.16 -2.64
CA TYR A 172 -1.51 29.94 -2.99
C TYR A 172 -1.06 29.35 -4.32
N LEU A 173 -0.57 30.17 -5.26
CA LEU A 173 0.03 29.68 -6.49
C LEU A 173 1.35 28.98 -6.21
N ALA A 174 2.21 29.53 -5.36
CA ALA A 174 3.46 28.89 -4.95
C ALA A 174 3.20 27.56 -4.26
N LEU A 175 2.21 27.49 -3.37
CA LEU A 175 1.80 26.25 -2.70
C LEU A 175 1.29 25.21 -3.70
N ALA A 176 0.47 25.61 -4.68
CA ALA A 176 -0.02 24.76 -5.74
C ALA A 176 1.12 24.18 -6.61
N LEU A 177 2.12 24.99 -6.95
CA LEU A 177 3.30 24.54 -7.69
C LEU A 177 4.13 23.52 -6.91
N ILE A 178 4.33 23.74 -5.62
CA ILE A 178 4.99 22.76 -4.73
C ILE A 178 4.19 21.45 -4.69
N ALA A 179 2.86 21.51 -4.54
CA ALA A 179 2.00 20.34 -4.55
C ALA A 179 2.08 19.60 -5.91
N CYS A 180 2.10 20.31 -7.03
CA CYS A 180 2.29 19.73 -8.36
C CYS A 180 3.64 19.01 -8.48
N LEU A 181 4.71 19.58 -7.95
CA LEU A 181 6.03 18.94 -7.92
C LEU A 181 5.99 17.64 -7.13
N LEU A 182 5.33 17.61 -5.97
CA LEU A 182 5.15 16.39 -5.17
C LEU A 182 4.34 15.31 -5.92
N VAL A 183 3.28 15.70 -6.65
CA VAL A 183 2.51 14.78 -7.50
C VAL A 183 3.37 14.22 -8.63
N LEU A 184 4.20 15.04 -9.26
CA LEU A 184 5.13 14.62 -10.31
C LEU A 184 6.16 13.62 -9.76
N ILE A 185 6.80 13.93 -8.64
CA ILE A 185 7.76 13.04 -7.97
C ILE A 185 7.09 11.70 -7.61
N ASN A 186 5.88 11.73 -7.04
CA ASN A 186 5.13 10.51 -6.73
C ASN A 186 4.83 9.68 -7.99
N SER A 187 4.49 10.33 -9.11
CA SER A 187 4.21 9.68 -10.39
C SER A 187 5.47 9.01 -10.97
N ILE A 188 6.62 9.69 -10.91
CA ILE A 188 7.92 9.13 -11.32
C ILE A 188 8.27 7.91 -10.46
N ILE A 189 8.14 8.01 -9.14
CA ILE A 189 8.39 6.90 -8.22
C ILE A 189 7.46 5.73 -8.52
N THR A 190 6.17 6.00 -8.73
CA THR A 190 5.20 4.95 -9.02
C THR A 190 5.54 4.20 -10.29
N VAL A 191 5.86 4.89 -11.37
CA VAL A 191 6.19 4.27 -12.66
C VAL A 191 7.55 3.56 -12.61
N ARG A 192 8.56 4.18 -12.03
CA ARG A 192 9.93 3.63 -12.02
C ARG A 192 10.13 2.44 -11.08
N TYR A 193 9.40 2.41 -9.96
CA TYR A 193 9.60 1.41 -8.90
C TYR A 193 8.44 0.43 -8.71
N SER A 194 7.35 0.55 -9.47
CA SER A 194 6.31 -0.47 -9.54
C SER A 194 6.63 -1.47 -10.64
N GLY A 195 6.08 -2.66 -10.52
CA GLY A 195 6.25 -3.73 -11.49
C GLY A 195 5.49 -4.97 -11.05
N PHE A 196 5.53 -5.99 -11.87
CA PHE A 196 4.95 -7.29 -11.57
C PHE A 196 5.86 -8.39 -12.09
N LYS A 197 5.67 -9.57 -11.58
CA LYS A 197 6.30 -10.79 -12.06
C LYS A 197 5.31 -11.94 -11.91
N THR A 198 5.22 -12.76 -12.93
CA THR A 198 4.52 -14.04 -12.88
C THR A 198 5.53 -15.17 -12.93
N ASP A 199 5.30 -16.15 -12.11
CA ASP A 199 5.91 -17.48 -12.20
C ASP A 199 4.81 -18.49 -12.58
N ARG A 200 5.14 -19.77 -12.74
CA ARG A 200 4.14 -20.80 -13.13
C ARG A 200 2.85 -20.72 -12.32
N THR A 201 2.96 -20.62 -11.00
CA THR A 201 1.83 -20.69 -10.07
C THR A 201 1.62 -19.43 -9.23
N THR A 202 2.49 -18.44 -9.32
CA THR A 202 2.46 -17.26 -8.44
C THR A 202 2.49 -15.94 -9.21
N LEU A 203 1.69 -14.99 -8.75
CA LEU A 203 1.70 -13.60 -9.18
C LEU A 203 2.30 -12.73 -8.07
N THR A 204 3.32 -11.97 -8.42
CA THR A 204 3.88 -10.93 -7.54
C THR A 204 3.66 -9.56 -8.15
N VAL A 205 3.00 -8.67 -7.44
CA VAL A 205 2.77 -7.28 -7.86
C VAL A 205 3.36 -6.34 -6.85
N LYS A 206 4.25 -5.46 -7.29
CA LYS A 206 4.84 -4.38 -6.50
C LYS A 206 4.23 -3.05 -6.90
N LYS A 207 3.59 -2.37 -5.96
CA LYS A 207 3.04 -1.03 -6.13
C LYS A 207 3.78 -0.05 -5.23
N SER A 208 4.58 0.80 -5.83
CA SER A 208 5.42 1.79 -5.14
C SER A 208 4.81 3.18 -5.26
N GLN A 209 4.79 3.92 -4.16
CA GLN A 209 4.38 5.31 -4.08
C GLN A 209 5.38 6.07 -3.19
N LEU A 210 5.34 7.39 -3.19
CA LEU A 210 6.24 8.23 -2.40
C LEU A 210 6.26 7.82 -0.92
N MET A 211 5.07 7.71 -0.30
CA MET A 211 4.94 7.44 1.13
C MET A 211 4.87 5.95 1.49
N ARG A 212 4.60 5.07 0.53
CA ARG A 212 4.38 3.63 0.81
C ARG A 212 4.70 2.75 -0.38
N THR A 213 5.18 1.55 -0.07
CA THR A 213 5.33 0.46 -1.04
C THR A 213 4.54 -0.74 -0.54
N ARG A 214 3.85 -1.43 -1.44
CA ARG A 214 3.11 -2.67 -1.18
C ARG A 214 3.58 -3.72 -2.15
N TYR A 215 3.79 -4.93 -1.64
CA TYR A 215 3.99 -6.12 -2.45
C TYR A 215 2.80 -7.04 -2.19
N PHE A 216 2.26 -7.59 -3.25
CA PHE A 216 1.20 -8.57 -3.23
C PHE A 216 1.76 -9.86 -3.80
N TYR A 217 1.63 -10.93 -3.06
CA TYR A 217 2.01 -12.28 -3.46
C TYR A 217 0.76 -13.14 -3.42
N ALA A 218 0.29 -13.59 -4.56
CA ALA A 218 -0.91 -14.40 -4.69
C ALA A 218 -0.64 -15.63 -5.55
N LYS A 219 -1.27 -16.75 -5.22
CA LYS A 219 -1.25 -17.92 -6.06
C LYS A 219 -2.28 -17.79 -7.17
N LYS A 220 -2.01 -18.38 -8.33
CA LYS A 220 -2.90 -18.39 -9.49
C LYS A 220 -4.26 -19.02 -9.15
N ASP A 221 -4.28 -20.13 -8.41
CA ASP A 221 -5.49 -20.85 -7.94
C ASP A 221 -6.38 -20.03 -6.97
N LYS A 222 -5.84 -18.96 -6.38
CA LYS A 222 -6.56 -18.04 -5.48
C LYS A 222 -7.06 -16.76 -6.16
N LEU A 223 -6.77 -16.59 -7.43
CA LEU A 223 -7.27 -15.47 -8.21
C LEU A 223 -8.64 -15.81 -8.77
N LEU A 224 -9.63 -14.95 -8.52
CA LEU A 224 -11.03 -15.16 -8.90
C LEU A 224 -11.34 -14.67 -10.30
N GLY A 225 -10.55 -13.71 -10.81
CA GLY A 225 -10.78 -13.11 -12.10
C GLY A 225 -9.69 -12.15 -12.52
N PHE A 226 -9.62 -11.91 -13.81
CA PHE A 226 -8.73 -10.94 -14.43
C PHE A 226 -9.55 -9.86 -15.14
N ASP A 227 -9.29 -8.60 -14.80
CA ASP A 227 -9.85 -7.43 -15.46
C ASP A 227 -8.77 -6.65 -16.20
N LYS A 228 -9.04 -6.32 -17.44
CA LYS A 228 -8.22 -5.44 -18.26
C LYS A 228 -9.04 -4.24 -18.68
N SER A 229 -8.61 -3.06 -18.31
CA SER A 229 -9.27 -1.81 -18.70
C SER A 229 -8.35 -0.91 -19.51
N GLN A 230 -8.90 -0.39 -20.60
CA GLN A 230 -8.18 0.50 -21.50
C GLN A 230 -9.13 1.58 -22.02
N ASN A 231 -8.83 2.85 -21.72
CA ASN A 231 -9.58 3.95 -22.32
C ASN A 231 -8.96 4.38 -23.66
N TRP A 232 -9.70 5.19 -24.42
CA TRP A 232 -9.28 5.64 -25.75
C TRP A 232 -7.91 6.37 -25.75
N PHE A 233 -7.62 7.17 -24.72
CA PHE A 233 -6.31 7.84 -24.59
C PHE A 233 -5.18 6.88 -24.30
N MET A 234 -5.44 5.79 -23.58
CA MET A 234 -4.45 4.76 -23.28
C MET A 234 -4.18 3.91 -24.52
N LYS A 235 -5.22 3.60 -25.30
CA LYS A 235 -5.10 2.85 -26.53
C LYS A 235 -4.15 3.50 -27.54
N ARG A 236 -4.18 4.84 -27.64
CA ARG A 236 -3.30 5.60 -28.55
C ARG A 236 -1.81 5.49 -28.23
N VAL A 237 -1.46 5.21 -26.99
CA VAL A 237 -0.07 5.12 -26.50
C VAL A 237 0.31 3.71 -26.05
N GLY A 238 -0.49 2.70 -26.45
CA GLY A 238 -0.21 1.29 -26.14
C GLY A 238 -0.28 0.93 -24.65
N LEU A 239 -0.99 1.70 -23.82
CA LEU A 239 -1.09 1.46 -22.39
C LEU A 239 -2.42 0.81 -22.02
N SER A 240 -2.41 0.01 -20.95
CA SER A 240 -3.59 -0.58 -20.32
C SER A 240 -3.45 -0.66 -18.80
N ASN A 241 -4.54 -0.90 -18.11
CA ASN A 241 -4.54 -1.27 -16.70
C ASN A 241 -4.88 -2.76 -16.60
N PHE A 242 -4.36 -3.42 -15.57
CA PHE A 242 -4.83 -4.74 -15.21
C PHE A 242 -5.15 -4.81 -13.72
N ALA A 243 -6.04 -5.70 -13.37
CA ALA A 243 -6.33 -6.08 -12.00
C ALA A 243 -6.72 -7.56 -11.93
N PHE A 244 -6.17 -8.26 -10.97
CA PHE A 244 -6.65 -9.57 -10.56
C PHE A 244 -7.48 -9.42 -9.30
N SER A 245 -8.65 -10.03 -9.28
CA SER A 245 -9.49 -10.06 -8.09
C SER A 245 -9.15 -11.28 -7.26
N ALA A 246 -8.95 -11.08 -5.95
CA ALA A 246 -8.76 -12.15 -4.98
C ALA A 246 -9.80 -12.02 -3.86
N ALA A 247 -10.22 -13.14 -3.29
CA ALA A 247 -11.19 -13.12 -2.19
C ALA A 247 -10.58 -12.45 -0.95
N LYS A 248 -11.37 -11.60 -0.30
CA LYS A 248 -10.96 -10.88 0.91
C LYS A 248 -12.15 -10.66 1.84
N GLY A 249 -12.08 -11.22 3.03
CA GLY A 249 -13.19 -11.14 3.97
C GLY A 249 -14.48 -11.68 3.36
N LEU A 250 -15.55 -10.89 3.37
CA LEU A 250 -16.83 -11.16 2.69
C LEU A 250 -16.90 -10.63 1.25
N GLY A 251 -15.83 -10.02 0.75
CA GLY A 251 -15.79 -9.41 -0.57
C GLY A 251 -14.55 -9.82 -1.36
N SER A 252 -14.08 -8.90 -2.19
CA SER A 252 -12.88 -9.07 -3.00
C SER A 252 -11.90 -7.90 -2.83
N MET A 253 -10.67 -8.11 -3.27
CA MET A 253 -9.67 -7.07 -3.42
C MET A 253 -9.02 -7.16 -4.80
N ASP A 254 -8.66 -6.01 -5.34
CA ASP A 254 -7.97 -5.95 -6.62
C ASP A 254 -6.46 -5.81 -6.44
N ILE A 255 -5.73 -6.69 -7.08
CA ILE A 255 -4.26 -6.73 -7.15
C ILE A 255 -3.87 -6.36 -8.57
N GLY A 256 -3.39 -5.14 -8.79
CA GLY A 256 -3.08 -4.72 -10.15
C GLY A 256 -2.31 -3.41 -10.24
N LEU A 257 -1.91 -3.06 -11.46
CA LEU A 257 -1.19 -1.85 -11.80
C LEU A 257 -1.90 -1.09 -12.92
N ARG A 258 -1.65 0.22 -12.93
CA ARG A 258 -2.16 1.10 -13.99
C ARG A 258 -1.02 1.48 -14.93
N PHE A 259 -1.38 1.70 -16.19
CA PHE A 259 -0.48 2.20 -17.23
C PHE A 259 0.71 1.27 -17.50
N ILE A 260 0.45 -0.03 -17.60
CA ILE A 260 1.39 -1.02 -18.12
C ILE A 260 1.33 -1.10 -19.64
N ASP A 261 2.29 -1.73 -20.28
CA ASP A 261 2.22 -2.05 -21.70
C ASP A 261 1.05 -2.96 -22.01
N ASN A 262 0.37 -2.68 -23.14
CA ASN A 262 -0.78 -3.47 -23.55
C ASN A 262 -0.41 -4.93 -23.83
N GLU A 263 0.78 -5.17 -24.41
CA GLU A 263 1.31 -6.51 -24.66
C GLU A 263 1.54 -7.29 -23.36
N ALA A 264 2.12 -6.63 -22.36
CA ALA A 264 2.31 -7.22 -21.04
C ALA A 264 0.97 -7.57 -20.35
N ALA A 265 -0.08 -6.76 -20.57
CA ALA A 265 -1.41 -7.09 -20.06
C ALA A 265 -2.04 -8.30 -20.77
N GLU A 266 -1.78 -8.47 -22.08
CA GLU A 266 -2.24 -9.66 -22.82
C GLU A 266 -1.48 -10.92 -22.37
N GLN A 267 -0.18 -10.83 -22.17
CA GLN A 267 0.62 -11.94 -21.60
C GLN A 267 0.11 -12.36 -20.22
N LEU A 268 -0.24 -11.41 -19.35
CA LEU A 268 -0.85 -11.69 -18.05
C LEU A 268 -2.20 -12.40 -18.19
N LYS A 269 -3.01 -11.99 -19.17
CA LYS A 269 -4.29 -12.66 -19.48
C LYS A 269 -4.05 -14.10 -19.94
N GLN A 270 -3.12 -14.32 -20.87
CA GLN A 270 -2.75 -15.66 -21.34
C GLN A 270 -2.27 -16.52 -20.17
N TRP A 271 -1.33 -16.03 -19.37
CA TRP A 271 -0.85 -16.73 -18.19
C TRP A 271 -1.98 -17.14 -17.22
N TYR A 272 -3.00 -16.30 -17.07
CA TYR A 272 -4.14 -16.60 -16.20
C TYR A 272 -5.06 -17.68 -16.77
N VAL A 273 -5.28 -17.65 -18.11
CA VAL A 273 -6.21 -18.56 -18.83
C VAL A 273 -5.57 -19.93 -19.13
N GLU A 274 -4.23 -19.97 -19.33
CA GLU A 274 -3.53 -21.24 -19.52
C GLU A 274 -3.76 -22.13 -18.30
N GLU A 275 -4.40 -23.28 -18.49
CA GLU A 275 -4.49 -24.33 -17.47
C GLU A 275 -3.08 -24.84 -17.18
N ASP A 276 -2.77 -25.10 -15.91
CA ASP A 276 -1.55 -25.82 -15.54
C ASP A 276 -1.71 -27.25 -16.04
N ASP A 277 -1.14 -27.58 -17.21
CA ASP A 277 -1.17 -28.92 -17.83
C ASP A 277 -0.38 -29.99 -17.00
N ASP A 278 0.05 -29.64 -15.79
CA ASP A 278 0.84 -30.49 -14.88
C ASP A 278 0.10 -30.75 -13.53
N ALA A 279 -1.20 -31.08 -13.54
CA ALA A 279 -1.90 -31.50 -12.34
C ALA A 279 -2.07 -33.03 -12.26
#